data_3b0e16aeaeadfe29ab4542db0758686f
#
_entry.id   3b0e16aeaeadfe29ab4542db0758686f
#
_cell.length_a   1.000
_cell.length_b   1.000
_cell.length_c   1.000
_cell.angle_alpha   90.00
_cell.angle_beta   90.00
_cell.angle_gamma   90.00
#
_symmetry.space_group_name_H-M   'P 1'
#
loop_
_entity.id
_entity.type
_entity.pdbx_description
1 polymer ?
#
loop_
_entity_poly.entity_id
_entity_poly.type
_entity_poly.pdbx_seq_one_letter_code
_entity_poly.pdbx_strand_id
1 'polypeptide(L)'
;MLLATRAEDGPADEEYALFLRYSGLSESQLVRVRLESEPMPSFDLDQLSGIFVGGGPFNASDAAEKKSAVQHRVEAEFATLLDEVVARDFPFLGACYGVGTVGSYLGATIDRTYSEPISVVPVSMTDAGASDPLLIGLPRTFEAFVGHKEAISSLPASAVLLASSPLCPVQMFRVGQNVYATQFHPELDVDGIITRIHAYADHGYFAPHELQVPLTAVRRAPVSHPSRILSAFVQRYAR
;
A
#
# COMPACT_ATOMS: atom_id res chain seq x y z
N MET A 1 -12.35 4.55 6.13
CA MET A 1 -11.46 4.20 7.28
C MET A 1 -10.04 4.00 6.80
N LEU A 2 -9.02 4.36 7.56
CA LEU A 2 -7.60 4.01 7.32
C LEU A 2 -7.12 3.06 8.41
N LEU A 3 -6.66 1.87 8.01
CA LEU A 3 -5.99 0.89 8.87
C LEU A 3 -4.48 1.07 8.72
N ALA A 4 -3.82 1.55 9.76
CA ALA A 4 -2.39 1.86 9.79
C ALA A 4 -1.64 0.81 10.62
N THR A 5 -0.39 0.53 10.25
CA THR A 5 0.46 -0.48 10.93
C THR A 5 1.85 0.05 11.28
N ARG A 6 2.05 1.39 11.27
CA ARG A 6 3.33 2.02 11.64
C ARG A 6 3.36 2.32 13.12
N ALA A 7 4.39 1.83 13.82
CA ALA A 7 4.57 2.03 15.25
C ALA A 7 5.13 3.41 15.60
N GLU A 8 5.95 4.00 14.71
CA GLU A 8 6.58 5.31 14.92
C GLU A 8 5.56 6.42 14.69
N ASP A 9 5.32 7.29 15.68
CA ASP A 9 4.31 8.35 15.63
C ASP A 9 4.54 9.31 14.44
N GLY A 10 5.77 9.77 14.22
CA GLY A 10 6.09 10.69 13.13
C GLY A 10 5.66 10.15 11.75
N PRO A 11 6.19 9.00 11.30
CA PRO A 11 5.78 8.36 10.05
C PRO A 11 4.30 7.98 9.99
N ALA A 12 3.67 7.61 11.12
CA ALA A 12 2.24 7.28 11.17
C ALA A 12 1.35 8.52 10.99
N ASP A 13 1.70 9.63 11.63
CA ASP A 13 0.96 10.89 11.51
C ASP A 13 1.12 11.52 10.13
N GLU A 14 2.32 11.45 9.57
CA GLU A 14 2.57 11.91 8.20
C GLU A 14 1.79 11.07 7.17
N GLU A 15 1.80 9.74 7.31
CA GLU A 15 1.00 8.85 6.43
C GLU A 15 -0.47 9.24 6.46
N TYR A 16 -1.03 9.47 7.65
CA TYR A 16 -2.42 9.90 7.80
C TYR A 16 -2.70 11.25 7.12
N ALA A 17 -1.81 12.23 7.34
CA ALA A 17 -1.93 13.55 6.70
C ALA A 17 -1.87 13.46 5.17
N LEU A 18 -1.02 12.59 4.63
CA LEU A 18 -0.91 12.36 3.18
C LEU A 18 -2.16 11.65 2.61
N PHE A 19 -2.72 10.66 3.33
CA PHE A 19 -4.00 10.06 2.94
C PHE A 19 -5.13 11.10 2.93
N LEU A 20 -5.25 11.96 3.96
CA LEU A 20 -6.22 13.05 3.98
C LEU A 20 -6.04 13.97 2.77
N ARG A 21 -4.81 14.45 2.57
CA ARG A 21 -4.48 15.40 1.50
C ARG A 21 -4.84 14.87 0.12
N TYR A 22 -4.42 13.65 -0.21
CA TYR A 22 -4.55 13.10 -1.57
C TYR A 22 -5.86 12.38 -1.83
N SER A 23 -6.57 11.94 -0.80
CA SER A 23 -7.95 11.48 -0.93
C SER A 23 -8.96 12.63 -1.01
N GLY A 24 -8.60 13.82 -0.50
CA GLY A 24 -9.50 14.97 -0.38
C GLY A 24 -10.49 14.85 0.76
N LEU A 25 -10.27 13.90 1.68
CA LEU A 25 -11.11 13.70 2.87
C LEU A 25 -10.66 14.58 4.02
N SER A 26 -11.59 14.97 4.88
CA SER A 26 -11.31 15.60 6.18
C SER A 26 -11.08 14.54 7.26
N GLU A 27 -10.53 14.94 8.42
CA GLU A 27 -10.36 14.06 9.59
C GLU A 27 -11.70 13.45 10.06
N SER A 28 -12.80 14.17 9.92
CA SER A 28 -14.14 13.65 10.27
C SER A 28 -14.65 12.59 9.30
N GLN A 29 -14.08 12.51 8.10
CA GLN A 29 -14.46 11.55 7.05
C GLN A 29 -13.51 10.34 6.97
N LEU A 30 -12.26 10.48 7.45
CA LEU A 30 -11.26 9.42 7.43
C LEU A 30 -10.86 9.04 8.87
N VAL A 31 -11.56 8.09 9.46
CA VAL A 31 -11.19 7.52 10.76
C VAL A 31 -9.93 6.69 10.60
N ARG A 32 -8.89 6.98 11.41
CA ARG A 32 -7.66 6.18 11.47
C ARG A 32 -7.72 5.20 12.64
N VAL A 33 -7.34 3.95 12.39
CA VAL A 33 -7.11 2.92 13.41
C VAL A 33 -5.65 2.49 13.34
N ARG A 34 -4.95 2.53 14.46
CA ARG A 34 -3.52 2.15 14.59
C ARG A 34 -3.41 0.72 15.10
N LEU A 35 -3.35 -0.24 14.18
CA LEU A 35 -3.36 -1.67 14.50
C LEU A 35 -2.11 -2.16 15.21
N GLU A 36 -1.00 -1.42 15.17
CA GLU A 36 0.19 -1.74 15.96
C GLU A 36 0.00 -1.45 17.46
N SER A 37 -0.86 -0.48 17.80
CA SER A 37 -1.10 -0.04 19.18
C SER A 37 -2.29 -0.73 19.82
N GLU A 38 -3.34 -1.01 19.04
CA GLU A 38 -4.60 -1.53 19.55
C GLU A 38 -5.20 -2.59 18.61
N PRO A 39 -6.05 -3.48 19.12
CA PRO A 39 -6.81 -4.41 18.29
C PRO A 39 -7.74 -3.69 17.31
N MET A 40 -8.02 -4.35 16.18
CA MET A 40 -9.01 -3.85 15.23
C MET A 40 -10.38 -3.71 15.94
N PRO A 41 -10.98 -2.50 15.96
CA PRO A 41 -12.28 -2.32 16.56
C PRO A 41 -13.35 -3.07 15.76
N SER A 42 -14.43 -3.43 16.42
CA SER A 42 -15.63 -3.91 15.72
C SER A 42 -16.29 -2.75 14.97
N PHE A 43 -16.56 -2.94 13.69
CA PHE A 43 -17.28 -2.00 12.85
C PHE A 43 -18.16 -2.74 11.83
N ASP A 44 -19.18 -2.06 11.34
CA ASP A 44 -20.05 -2.57 10.29
C ASP A 44 -19.64 -1.94 8.95
N LEU A 45 -19.31 -2.78 7.95
CA LEU A 45 -18.94 -2.32 6.61
C LEU A 45 -20.06 -1.47 5.97
N ASP A 46 -21.32 -1.68 6.33
CA ASP A 46 -22.43 -0.87 5.81
C ASP A 46 -22.37 0.60 6.24
N GLN A 47 -21.65 0.90 7.31
CA GLN A 47 -21.41 2.26 7.79
C GLN A 47 -20.19 2.93 7.15
N LEU A 48 -19.42 2.19 6.35
CA LEU A 48 -18.23 2.68 5.67
C LEU A 48 -18.47 2.80 4.17
N SER A 49 -17.81 3.76 3.53
CA SER A 49 -17.74 3.87 2.06
C SER A 49 -16.58 3.05 1.49
N GLY A 50 -15.55 2.79 2.27
CA GLY A 50 -14.36 2.04 1.86
C GLY A 50 -13.28 2.03 2.93
N ILE A 51 -12.27 1.19 2.69
CA ILE A 51 -11.12 1.00 3.58
C ILE A 51 -9.84 1.28 2.81
N PHE A 52 -8.96 2.09 3.40
CA PHE A 52 -7.56 2.19 3.04
C PHE A 52 -6.71 1.37 4.02
N VAL A 53 -5.65 0.75 3.53
CA VAL A 53 -4.60 0.16 4.37
C VAL A 53 -3.28 0.84 4.01
N GLY A 54 -2.62 1.41 5.00
CA GLY A 54 -1.31 2.03 4.86
C GLY A 54 -0.18 1.01 4.71
N GLY A 55 1.01 1.49 4.42
CA GLY A 55 2.21 0.68 4.49
C GLY A 55 2.63 0.37 5.93
N GLY A 56 3.61 -0.52 6.12
CA GLY A 56 4.07 -0.89 7.45
C GLY A 56 5.41 -1.61 7.45
N PRO A 57 6.00 -1.85 8.63
CA PRO A 57 7.26 -2.56 8.76
C PRO A 57 7.11 -4.09 8.65
N PHE A 58 5.89 -4.62 8.68
CA PHE A 58 5.61 -6.04 8.64
C PHE A 58 5.87 -6.63 7.26
N ASN A 59 6.39 -7.85 7.21
CA ASN A 59 6.52 -8.63 5.98
C ASN A 59 5.69 -9.92 6.12
N ALA A 60 4.78 -10.14 5.19
CA ALA A 60 3.94 -11.33 5.17
C ALA A 60 4.76 -12.62 4.99
N SER A 61 5.88 -12.53 4.23
CA SER A 61 6.80 -13.65 3.96
C SER A 61 7.76 -13.97 5.10
N ASP A 62 7.77 -13.23 6.19
CA ASP A 62 8.61 -13.57 7.35
C ASP A 62 8.15 -14.90 7.96
N ALA A 63 9.11 -15.74 8.37
CA ALA A 63 8.83 -16.98 9.07
C ALA A 63 8.04 -16.71 10.35
N ALA A 64 7.05 -17.56 10.66
CA ALA A 64 6.11 -17.33 11.76
C ALA A 64 6.83 -17.06 13.10
N GLU A 65 7.92 -17.78 13.37
CA GLU A 65 8.72 -17.62 14.60
C GLU A 65 9.48 -16.29 14.70
N LYS A 66 9.60 -15.55 13.59
CA LYS A 66 10.24 -14.22 13.56
C LYS A 66 9.24 -13.08 13.65
N LYS A 67 7.97 -13.36 13.46
CA LYS A 67 6.91 -12.35 13.56
C LYS A 67 6.64 -12.00 15.02
N SER A 68 6.44 -10.71 15.28
CA SER A 68 6.04 -10.27 16.61
C SER A 68 4.60 -10.70 16.95
N ALA A 69 4.26 -10.74 18.24
CA ALA A 69 2.89 -11.01 18.67
C ALA A 69 1.87 -10.01 18.07
N VAL A 70 2.29 -8.76 17.91
CA VAL A 70 1.48 -7.71 17.25
C VAL A 70 1.26 -8.04 15.79
N GLN A 71 2.31 -8.45 15.05
CA GLN A 71 2.17 -8.83 13.64
C GLN A 71 1.24 -10.03 13.47
N HIS A 72 1.37 -11.07 14.30
CA HIS A 72 0.46 -12.22 14.27
C HIS A 72 -1.00 -11.82 14.48
N ARG A 73 -1.26 -10.94 15.46
CA ARG A 73 -2.60 -10.43 15.73
C ARG A 73 -3.14 -9.65 14.52
N VAL A 74 -2.37 -8.72 14.00
CA VAL A 74 -2.76 -7.88 12.85
C VAL A 74 -3.03 -8.73 11.61
N GLU A 75 -2.20 -9.73 11.32
CA GLU A 75 -2.43 -10.64 10.19
C GLU A 75 -3.72 -11.45 10.36
N ALA A 76 -4.03 -11.94 11.56
CA ALA A 76 -5.27 -12.66 11.85
C ALA A 76 -6.51 -11.75 11.74
N GLU A 77 -6.41 -10.51 12.22
CA GLU A 77 -7.46 -9.51 12.10
C GLU A 77 -7.74 -9.15 10.64
N PHE A 78 -6.69 -8.97 9.82
CA PHE A 78 -6.86 -8.74 8.38
C PHE A 78 -7.45 -9.95 7.65
N ALA A 79 -7.05 -11.19 8.00
CA ALA A 79 -7.64 -12.37 7.39
C ALA A 79 -9.16 -12.42 7.62
N THR A 80 -9.60 -12.14 8.86
CA THR A 80 -11.03 -12.06 9.21
C THR A 80 -11.76 -10.94 8.47
N LEU A 81 -11.16 -9.76 8.38
CA LEU A 81 -11.72 -8.63 7.62
C LEU A 81 -11.84 -8.95 6.13
N LEU A 82 -10.82 -9.57 5.54
CA LEU A 82 -10.78 -9.89 4.12
C LEU A 82 -11.81 -10.96 3.73
N ASP A 83 -12.20 -11.86 4.64
CA ASP A 83 -13.32 -12.78 4.39
C ASP A 83 -14.59 -12.02 4.00
N GLU A 84 -14.90 -10.93 4.70
CA GLU A 84 -16.07 -10.12 4.40
C GLU A 84 -15.84 -9.15 3.23
N VAL A 85 -14.69 -8.49 3.18
CA VAL A 85 -14.32 -7.54 2.13
C VAL A 85 -14.35 -8.22 0.75
N VAL A 86 -13.74 -9.39 0.62
CA VAL A 86 -13.68 -10.11 -0.66
C VAL A 86 -15.03 -10.72 -1.02
N ALA A 87 -15.74 -11.33 -0.05
CA ALA A 87 -17.06 -11.92 -0.29
C ALA A 87 -18.10 -10.88 -0.75
N ARG A 88 -18.02 -9.65 -0.22
CA ARG A 88 -18.92 -8.54 -0.56
C ARG A 88 -18.41 -7.66 -1.70
N ASP A 89 -17.21 -7.94 -2.20
CA ASP A 89 -16.50 -7.04 -3.14
C ASP A 89 -16.50 -5.59 -2.61
N PHE A 90 -16.24 -5.43 -1.30
CA PHE A 90 -16.33 -4.15 -0.61
C PHE A 90 -15.13 -3.25 -0.99
N PRO A 91 -15.32 -1.93 -1.19
CA PRO A 91 -14.25 -1.02 -1.58
C PRO A 91 -13.06 -1.04 -0.63
N PHE A 92 -11.91 -1.48 -1.14
CA PHE A 92 -10.67 -1.64 -0.38
C PHE A 92 -9.47 -1.26 -1.22
N LEU A 93 -8.53 -0.50 -0.67
CA LEU A 93 -7.27 -0.14 -1.32
C LEU A 93 -6.12 -0.26 -0.32
N GLY A 94 -5.29 -1.27 -0.50
CA GLY A 94 -4.09 -1.49 0.30
C GLY A 94 -2.83 -0.99 -0.38
N ALA A 95 -2.01 -0.18 0.32
CA ALA A 95 -0.72 0.30 -0.14
C ALA A 95 0.42 -0.51 0.52
N CYS A 96 1.41 -0.94 -0.25
CA CYS A 96 2.62 -1.64 0.16
C CYS A 96 2.32 -2.90 1.02
N TYR A 97 2.18 -2.77 2.34
CA TYR A 97 1.78 -3.90 3.19
C TYR A 97 0.43 -4.50 2.78
N GLY A 98 -0.46 -3.71 2.20
CA GLY A 98 -1.72 -4.20 1.63
C GLY A 98 -1.54 -5.25 0.53
N VAL A 99 -0.43 -5.22 -0.22
CA VAL A 99 -0.11 -6.28 -1.21
C VAL A 99 0.15 -7.60 -0.50
N GLY A 100 0.97 -7.60 0.54
CA GLY A 100 1.24 -8.77 1.36
C GLY A 100 -0.04 -9.31 2.03
N THR A 101 -0.86 -8.42 2.55
CA THR A 101 -2.12 -8.75 3.24
C THR A 101 -3.13 -9.40 2.30
N VAL A 102 -3.49 -8.73 1.21
CA VAL A 102 -4.45 -9.27 0.22
C VAL A 102 -3.86 -10.45 -0.52
N GLY A 103 -2.57 -10.40 -0.88
CA GLY A 103 -1.87 -11.49 -1.56
C GLY A 103 -1.85 -12.78 -0.74
N SER A 104 -1.52 -12.71 0.55
CA SER A 104 -1.53 -13.86 1.46
C SER A 104 -2.93 -14.47 1.57
N TYR A 105 -3.95 -13.63 1.72
CA TYR A 105 -5.35 -14.07 1.77
C TYR A 105 -5.76 -14.86 0.51
N LEU A 106 -5.28 -14.43 -0.66
CA LEU A 106 -5.58 -15.10 -1.93
C LEU A 106 -4.71 -16.34 -2.21
N GLY A 107 -3.71 -16.62 -1.40
CA GLY A 107 -2.74 -17.69 -1.63
C GLY A 107 -1.68 -17.34 -2.70
N ALA A 108 -1.38 -16.06 -2.89
CA ALA A 108 -0.27 -15.62 -3.75
C ALA A 108 1.08 -16.09 -3.18
N THR A 109 2.06 -16.29 -4.07
CA THR A 109 3.43 -16.51 -3.63
C THR A 109 4.07 -15.17 -3.35
N ILE A 110 4.42 -14.92 -2.09
CA ILE A 110 5.09 -13.69 -1.63
C ILE A 110 6.48 -14.07 -1.15
N ASP A 111 7.49 -13.45 -1.71
CA ASP A 111 8.89 -13.71 -1.37
C ASP A 111 9.76 -12.47 -1.58
N ARG A 112 11.07 -12.61 -1.39
CA ARG A 112 12.03 -11.50 -1.48
C ARG A 112 12.71 -11.38 -2.85
N THR A 113 12.26 -12.14 -3.84
CA THR A 113 12.87 -12.17 -5.19
C THR A 113 12.80 -10.81 -5.87
N TYR A 114 11.70 -10.08 -5.69
CA TYR A 114 11.43 -8.79 -6.32
C TYR A 114 11.39 -7.65 -5.30
N SER A 115 12.26 -7.71 -4.27
CA SER A 115 12.42 -6.60 -3.34
C SER A 115 12.99 -5.37 -4.04
N GLU A 116 12.49 -4.17 -3.67
CA GLU A 116 12.99 -2.90 -4.19
C GLU A 116 13.40 -1.99 -3.02
N PRO A 117 14.62 -1.41 -3.04
CA PRO A 117 15.02 -0.42 -2.04
C PRO A 117 14.13 0.83 -2.16
N ILE A 118 14.19 1.71 -1.16
CA ILE A 118 13.49 3.00 -1.26
C ILE A 118 14.00 3.76 -2.48
N SER A 119 13.14 3.93 -3.47
CA SER A 119 13.50 4.49 -4.77
C SER A 119 12.27 4.99 -5.53
N VAL A 120 12.53 5.47 -6.74
CA VAL A 120 11.51 5.82 -7.74
C VAL A 120 11.62 4.84 -8.89
N VAL A 121 10.48 4.30 -9.31
CA VAL A 121 10.43 3.33 -10.40
C VAL A 121 9.34 3.70 -11.42
N PRO A 122 9.58 3.43 -12.72
CA PRO A 122 8.53 3.54 -13.72
C PRO A 122 7.55 2.38 -13.57
N VAL A 123 6.29 2.68 -13.31
CA VAL A 123 5.18 1.73 -13.24
C VAL A 123 4.41 1.76 -14.54
N SER A 124 4.29 0.62 -15.20
CA SER A 124 3.59 0.47 -16.49
C SER A 124 2.29 -0.30 -16.32
N MET A 125 1.19 0.26 -16.81
CA MET A 125 -0.12 -0.38 -16.80
C MET A 125 -0.20 -1.52 -17.81
N THR A 126 -0.86 -2.60 -17.43
CA THR A 126 -1.37 -3.61 -18.36
C THR A 126 -2.55 -3.06 -19.18
N ASP A 127 -3.07 -3.80 -20.15
CA ASP A 127 -4.30 -3.41 -20.86
C ASP A 127 -5.50 -3.40 -19.91
N ALA A 128 -5.56 -4.33 -18.96
CA ALA A 128 -6.56 -4.32 -17.90
C ALA A 128 -6.44 -3.07 -17.02
N GLY A 129 -5.20 -2.69 -16.64
CA GLY A 129 -4.96 -1.47 -15.87
C GLY A 129 -5.38 -0.21 -16.60
N ALA A 130 -5.09 -0.10 -17.90
CA ALA A 130 -5.48 1.07 -18.69
C ALA A 130 -6.99 1.23 -18.89
N SER A 131 -7.74 0.16 -18.69
CA SER A 131 -9.20 0.14 -18.75
C SER A 131 -9.85 0.18 -17.36
N ASP A 132 -9.03 0.14 -16.29
CA ASP A 132 -9.54 0.10 -14.91
C ASP A 132 -10.05 1.48 -14.46
N PRO A 133 -11.23 1.55 -13.85
CA PRO A 133 -11.83 2.82 -13.43
C PRO A 133 -10.97 3.70 -12.52
N LEU A 134 -10.13 3.12 -11.66
CA LEU A 134 -9.24 3.89 -10.77
C LEU A 134 -8.04 4.50 -11.50
N LEU A 135 -7.69 3.98 -12.67
CA LEU A 135 -6.50 4.37 -13.42
C LEU A 135 -6.82 5.21 -14.66
N ILE A 136 -8.10 5.43 -14.96
CA ILE A 136 -8.54 6.28 -16.09
C ILE A 136 -7.95 7.69 -15.92
N GLY A 137 -7.33 8.18 -17.00
CA GLY A 137 -6.72 9.52 -17.06
C GLY A 137 -5.30 9.59 -16.50
N LEU A 138 -4.73 8.48 -16.04
CA LEU A 138 -3.29 8.37 -15.80
C LEU A 138 -2.56 7.99 -17.09
N PRO A 139 -1.28 8.41 -17.25
CA PRO A 139 -0.46 7.94 -18.37
C PRO A 139 -0.21 6.43 -18.26
N ARG A 140 0.00 5.76 -19.40
CA ARG A 140 0.31 4.31 -19.44
C ARG A 140 1.53 3.93 -18.61
N THR A 141 2.47 4.83 -18.44
CA THR A 141 3.64 4.68 -17.57
C THR A 141 3.78 5.95 -16.74
N PHE A 142 3.98 5.80 -15.45
CA PHE A 142 4.17 6.90 -14.50
C PHE A 142 5.23 6.52 -13.45
N GLU A 143 5.89 7.52 -12.89
CA GLU A 143 6.83 7.32 -11.79
C GLU A 143 6.08 7.15 -10.46
N ALA A 144 6.58 6.22 -9.62
CA ALA A 144 6.03 5.98 -8.28
C ALA A 144 7.14 5.72 -7.26
N PHE A 145 6.88 6.07 -6.00
CA PHE A 145 7.75 5.73 -4.88
C PHE A 145 7.51 4.29 -4.42
N VAL A 146 8.60 3.55 -4.27
CA VAL A 146 8.63 2.18 -3.73
C VAL A 146 9.62 2.07 -2.58
N GLY A 147 9.48 1.00 -1.80
CA GLY A 147 10.40 0.62 -0.72
C GLY A 147 9.84 -0.60 -0.02
N HIS A 148 10.18 -1.80 -0.49
CA HIS A 148 9.63 -3.04 0.04
C HIS A 148 10.66 -4.17 0.00
N LYS A 149 10.63 -5.01 1.03
CA LYS A 149 11.54 -6.16 1.19
C LYS A 149 10.98 -7.44 0.59
N GLU A 150 9.71 -7.43 0.25
CA GLU A 150 8.98 -8.56 -0.34
C GLU A 150 8.04 -8.08 -1.43
N ALA A 151 7.66 -8.98 -2.33
CA ALA A 151 6.66 -8.72 -3.36
C ALA A 151 5.95 -10.02 -3.75
N ILE A 152 4.85 -9.90 -4.47
CA ILE A 152 4.20 -11.05 -5.09
C ILE A 152 5.03 -11.50 -6.29
N SER A 153 5.55 -12.74 -6.23
CA SER A 153 6.24 -13.39 -7.35
C SER A 153 5.30 -14.19 -8.24
N SER A 154 4.15 -14.64 -7.68
CA SER A 154 3.12 -15.35 -8.44
C SER A 154 1.73 -14.89 -7.97
N LEU A 155 1.03 -14.18 -8.85
CA LEU A 155 -0.33 -13.68 -8.62
C LEU A 155 -1.33 -14.79 -9.01
N PRO A 156 -2.31 -15.13 -8.14
CA PRO A 156 -3.31 -16.15 -8.47
C PRO A 156 -4.28 -15.67 -9.56
N ALA A 157 -4.87 -16.62 -10.31
CA ALA A 157 -5.78 -16.34 -11.41
C ALA A 157 -7.09 -15.63 -10.99
N SER A 158 -7.41 -15.62 -9.69
CA SER A 158 -8.54 -14.87 -9.13
C SER A 158 -8.31 -13.36 -9.07
N ALA A 159 -7.07 -12.90 -9.29
CA ALA A 159 -6.71 -11.50 -9.30
C ALA A 159 -6.31 -11.02 -10.71
N VAL A 160 -6.59 -9.76 -10.99
CA VAL A 160 -6.27 -9.10 -12.28
C VAL A 160 -5.05 -8.21 -12.07
N LEU A 161 -3.96 -8.50 -12.80
CA LEU A 161 -2.77 -7.64 -12.82
C LEU A 161 -3.08 -6.32 -13.52
N LEU A 162 -2.90 -5.21 -12.85
CA LEU A 162 -3.16 -3.87 -13.38
C LEU A 162 -1.89 -3.12 -13.76
N ALA A 163 -0.79 -3.32 -13.03
CA ALA A 163 0.47 -2.64 -13.33
C ALA A 163 1.69 -3.46 -12.86
N SER A 164 2.82 -3.23 -13.53
CA SER A 164 4.12 -3.83 -13.24
C SER A 164 5.24 -2.80 -13.36
N SER A 165 6.45 -3.13 -12.87
CA SER A 165 7.68 -2.39 -13.11
C SER A 165 8.76 -3.33 -13.66
N PRO A 166 9.90 -2.81 -14.17
CA PRO A 166 10.98 -3.66 -14.67
C PRO A 166 11.53 -4.66 -13.64
N LEU A 167 11.50 -4.30 -12.35
CA LEU A 167 12.07 -5.11 -11.26
C LEU A 167 11.00 -5.81 -10.41
N CYS A 168 9.73 -5.40 -10.50
CA CYS A 168 8.64 -6.02 -9.75
C CYS A 168 7.44 -6.33 -10.67
N PRO A 169 7.10 -7.62 -10.87
CA PRO A 169 6.06 -8.03 -11.82
C PRO A 169 4.66 -7.65 -11.37
N VAL A 170 4.43 -7.40 -10.07
CA VAL A 170 3.13 -7.08 -9.51
C VAL A 170 3.21 -5.77 -8.73
N GLN A 171 3.03 -4.66 -9.42
CA GLN A 171 2.98 -3.33 -8.80
C GLN A 171 1.57 -2.91 -8.42
N MET A 172 0.55 -3.42 -9.10
CA MET A 172 -0.85 -3.20 -8.75
C MET A 172 -1.70 -4.34 -9.28
N PHE A 173 -2.65 -4.78 -8.47
CA PHE A 173 -3.65 -5.77 -8.87
C PHE A 173 -5.02 -5.47 -8.24
N ARG A 174 -6.04 -6.14 -8.76
CA ARG A 174 -7.43 -6.06 -8.30
C ARG A 174 -8.04 -7.45 -8.16
N VAL A 175 -8.87 -7.61 -7.13
CA VAL A 175 -9.74 -8.78 -6.90
C VAL A 175 -11.19 -8.30 -7.02
N GLY A 176 -12.05 -9.11 -7.62
CA GLY A 176 -13.41 -8.66 -7.92
C GLY A 176 -13.40 -7.35 -8.73
N GLN A 177 -14.20 -6.38 -8.35
CA GLN A 177 -14.27 -5.07 -8.98
C GLN A 177 -13.72 -3.94 -8.09
N ASN A 178 -13.66 -4.14 -6.75
CA ASN A 178 -13.52 -3.06 -5.80
C ASN A 178 -12.38 -3.26 -4.78
N VAL A 179 -11.67 -4.40 -4.81
CA VAL A 179 -10.56 -4.69 -3.88
C VAL A 179 -9.22 -4.53 -4.61
N TYR A 180 -8.45 -3.52 -4.24
CA TYR A 180 -7.20 -3.14 -4.90
C TYR A 180 -6.01 -3.24 -3.94
N ALA A 181 -4.84 -3.53 -4.50
CA ALA A 181 -3.57 -3.42 -3.78
C ALA A 181 -2.48 -2.85 -4.69
N THR A 182 -1.65 -1.95 -4.15
CA THR A 182 -0.50 -1.34 -4.81
C THR A 182 0.78 -1.64 -4.05
N GLN A 183 1.83 -2.08 -4.73
CA GLN A 183 3.15 -2.27 -4.14
C GLN A 183 3.84 -0.93 -3.93
N PHE A 184 3.68 0.00 -4.88
CA PHE A 184 4.07 1.39 -4.71
C PHE A 184 3.15 2.12 -3.73
N HIS A 185 3.61 3.26 -3.26
CA HIS A 185 2.91 4.13 -2.32
C HIS A 185 2.13 5.23 -3.05
N PRO A 186 0.80 5.11 -3.21
CA PRO A 186 0.01 6.15 -3.87
C PRO A 186 -0.13 7.41 -3.00
N GLU A 187 0.06 7.29 -1.69
CA GLU A 187 -0.05 8.39 -0.74
C GLU A 187 1.20 9.26 -0.68
N LEU A 188 2.38 8.76 -1.09
CA LEU A 188 3.63 9.48 -0.88
C LEU A 188 3.88 10.59 -1.89
N ASP A 189 4.31 11.72 -1.37
CA ASP A 189 5.00 12.78 -2.10
C ASP A 189 6.50 12.81 -1.75
N VAL A 190 7.22 13.82 -2.28
CA VAL A 190 8.66 13.96 -2.06
C VAL A 190 9.01 14.17 -0.59
N ASP A 191 8.21 14.96 0.14
CA ASP A 191 8.47 15.23 1.55
C ASP A 191 8.20 13.97 2.39
N GLY A 192 7.12 13.25 2.11
CA GLY A 192 6.78 12.00 2.77
C GLY A 192 7.81 10.89 2.56
N ILE A 193 8.34 10.72 1.35
CA ILE A 193 9.39 9.71 1.13
C ILE A 193 10.70 10.12 1.82
N ILE A 194 11.04 11.42 1.88
CA ILE A 194 12.21 11.90 2.61
C ILE A 194 12.09 11.60 4.11
N THR A 195 10.94 11.86 4.72
CA THR A 195 10.68 11.49 6.12
C THR A 195 10.88 9.99 6.34
N ARG A 196 10.37 9.15 5.44
CA ARG A 196 10.56 7.69 5.54
C ARG A 196 12.01 7.26 5.38
N ILE A 197 12.76 7.87 4.45
CA ILE A 197 14.20 7.61 4.31
C ILE A 197 14.93 7.87 5.63
N HIS A 198 14.63 8.97 6.30
CA HIS A 198 15.25 9.27 7.59
C HIS A 198 14.78 8.35 8.72
N ALA A 199 13.48 8.09 8.83
CA ALA A 199 12.93 7.23 9.87
C ALA A 199 13.41 5.78 9.77
N TYR A 200 13.65 5.28 8.56
CA TYR A 200 14.05 3.89 8.31
C TYR A 200 15.51 3.72 7.85
N ALA A 201 16.36 4.71 8.13
CA ALA A 201 17.78 4.67 7.75
C ALA A 201 18.51 3.41 8.27
N ASP A 202 18.17 2.95 9.48
CA ASP A 202 18.79 1.80 10.12
C ASP A 202 18.01 0.48 9.92
N HIS A 203 17.00 0.45 9.04
CA HIS A 203 16.12 -0.70 8.83
C HIS A 203 16.51 -1.58 7.62
N GLY A 204 17.73 -1.38 7.08
CA GLY A 204 18.30 -2.26 6.06
C GLY A 204 17.77 -2.05 4.63
N TYR A 205 17.23 -0.88 4.31
CA TYR A 205 16.88 -0.49 2.93
C TYR A 205 18.08 0.01 2.13
N PHE A 206 19.11 0.54 2.80
CA PHE A 206 20.37 1.02 2.23
C PHE A 206 21.43 1.08 3.35
N ALA A 207 22.72 1.15 2.98
CA ALA A 207 23.76 1.33 3.98
C ALA A 207 23.74 2.78 4.52
N PRO A 208 23.99 3.00 5.84
CA PRO A 208 23.91 4.34 6.44
C PRO A 208 24.74 5.43 5.72
N HIS A 209 25.89 5.04 5.15
CA HIS A 209 26.74 5.97 4.38
C HIS A 209 26.20 6.30 2.99
N GLU A 210 25.20 5.56 2.51
CA GLU A 210 24.55 5.76 1.20
C GLU A 210 23.28 6.62 1.27
N LEU A 211 22.93 7.13 2.44
CA LEU A 211 21.68 7.90 2.68
C LEU A 211 21.44 9.03 1.65
N GLN A 212 22.50 9.68 1.19
CA GLN A 212 22.38 10.77 0.22
C GLN A 212 21.98 10.33 -1.19
N VAL A 213 22.18 9.06 -1.52
CA VAL A 213 21.83 8.52 -2.85
C VAL A 213 20.32 8.49 -3.05
N PRO A 214 19.53 7.81 -2.21
CA PRO A 214 18.07 7.84 -2.32
C PRO A 214 17.49 9.24 -2.14
N LEU A 215 18.00 10.06 -1.21
CA LEU A 215 17.54 11.44 -1.02
C LEU A 215 17.69 12.30 -2.29
N THR A 216 18.81 12.16 -3.00
CA THR A 216 19.04 12.90 -4.26
C THR A 216 18.10 12.41 -5.36
N ALA A 217 17.88 11.11 -5.45
CA ALA A 217 17.02 10.50 -6.46
C ALA A 217 15.55 10.95 -6.28
N VAL A 218 14.99 10.83 -5.06
CA VAL A 218 13.59 11.16 -4.79
C VAL A 218 13.28 12.65 -4.97
N ARG A 219 14.22 13.55 -4.63
CA ARG A 219 14.03 15.00 -4.82
C ARG A 219 13.91 15.44 -6.26
N ARG A 220 14.44 14.66 -7.20
CA ARG A 220 14.44 14.97 -8.64
C ARG A 220 13.32 14.26 -9.39
N ALA A 221 12.63 13.36 -8.72
CA ALA A 221 11.65 12.50 -9.36
C ALA A 221 10.34 13.25 -9.66
N PRO A 222 9.79 13.13 -10.87
CA PRO A 222 8.53 13.75 -11.24
C PRO A 222 7.32 12.91 -10.80
N VAL A 223 7.27 12.48 -9.52
CA VAL A 223 6.19 11.65 -8.99
C VAL A 223 4.99 12.53 -8.70
N SER A 224 3.94 12.45 -9.53
CA SER A 224 2.74 13.27 -9.40
C SER A 224 1.44 12.54 -9.73
N HIS A 225 1.52 11.33 -10.29
CA HIS A 225 0.35 10.60 -10.76
C HIS A 225 -0.25 9.63 -9.73
N PRO A 226 0.55 8.89 -8.90
CA PRO A 226 0.01 7.86 -8.01
C PRO A 226 -1.07 8.38 -7.05
N SER A 227 -0.92 9.59 -6.53
CA SER A 227 -1.88 10.19 -5.58
C SER A 227 -3.29 10.36 -6.15
N ARG A 228 -3.43 10.44 -7.49
CA ARG A 228 -4.74 10.50 -8.15
C ARG A 228 -5.55 9.21 -7.96
N ILE A 229 -4.90 8.08 -7.66
CA ILE A 229 -5.58 6.82 -7.35
C ILE A 229 -6.41 6.95 -6.06
N LEU A 230 -5.89 7.65 -5.04
CA LEU A 230 -6.62 7.88 -3.79
C LEU A 230 -7.87 8.75 -4.03
N SER A 231 -7.72 9.85 -4.75
CA SER A 231 -8.87 10.71 -5.07
C SER A 231 -9.88 10.00 -5.98
N ALA A 232 -9.44 9.20 -6.95
CA ALA A 232 -10.32 8.40 -7.80
C ALA A 232 -11.09 7.33 -6.99
N PHE A 233 -10.42 6.69 -6.01
CA PHE A 233 -11.08 5.75 -5.09
C PHE A 233 -12.19 6.45 -4.29
N VAL A 234 -11.90 7.61 -3.70
CA VAL A 234 -12.93 8.36 -2.96
C VAL A 234 -14.06 8.81 -3.88
N GLN A 235 -13.77 9.38 -5.05
CA GLN A 235 -14.80 9.82 -6.01
C GLN A 235 -15.72 8.67 -6.45
N ARG A 236 -15.19 7.46 -6.52
CA ARG A 236 -15.96 6.29 -6.94
C ARG A 236 -16.85 5.72 -5.84
N TYR A 237 -16.40 5.74 -4.58
CA TYR A 237 -17.02 4.97 -3.49
C TYR A 237 -17.58 5.82 -2.35
N ALA A 238 -17.18 7.08 -2.16
CA ALA A 238 -17.72 7.93 -1.09
C ALA A 238 -19.23 8.14 -1.26
N ARG A 239 -19.95 8.01 -0.14
CA ARG A 239 -21.39 8.18 -0.03
C ARG A 239 -21.70 9.48 0.69
#